data_385b5b63a88d775b186aaacf430aff63
#
_entry.id   385b5b63a88d775b186aaacf430aff63
#
_cell.length_a   1.000
_cell.length_b   1.000
_cell.length_c   1.000
_cell.angle_alpha   90.00
_cell.angle_beta   90.00
_cell.angle_gamma   90.00
#
_symmetry.space_group_name_H-M   'P 1'
#
loop_
_entity.id
_entity.type
_entity.pdbx_description
1 polymer ?
#
loop_
_entity_poly.entity_id
_entity_poly.type
_entity_poly.pdbx_seq_one_letter_code
_entity_poly.pdbx_strand_id
1 'polypeptide(L)'
;MTEFISAVPIIPARDVDAAASWYRDELAFEVFHVEREYGIVGRGESWIHFWGPSEIAPEHSNTMIRLGVQGIDELYAHCQERNIVHPNAPLQDTPWGFREFSVRDRDGNLVTFFEPPSEYDPRGDDS
;
A
#
# COMPACT_ATOMS: atom_id res chain seq x y z
N MET A 1 8.91 -0.39 31.07
CA MET A 1 9.26 -1.34 30.01
C MET A 1 8.67 -0.87 28.71
N THR A 2 9.44 -0.93 27.63
CA THR A 2 8.97 -0.49 26.30
C THR A 2 8.47 -1.69 25.51
N GLU A 3 7.32 -1.53 24.85
CA GLU A 3 6.76 -2.53 23.96
C GLU A 3 6.57 -1.90 22.59
N PHE A 4 7.02 -2.60 21.55
CA PHE A 4 6.84 -2.14 20.17
C PHE A 4 5.50 -2.68 19.67
N ILE A 5 4.62 -1.81 19.17
CA ILE A 5 3.24 -2.20 18.84
C ILE A 5 2.94 -2.16 17.35
N SER A 6 3.65 -1.36 16.57
CA SER A 6 3.39 -1.32 15.12
C SER A 6 4.49 -0.55 14.40
N ALA A 7 4.48 -0.70 13.09
CA ALA A 7 5.24 0.14 12.18
C ALA A 7 4.24 0.72 11.18
N VAL A 8 4.38 2.00 10.85
CA VAL A 8 3.46 2.67 9.93
C VAL A 8 4.27 3.34 8.84
N PRO A 9 4.03 3.02 7.56
CA PRO A 9 4.71 3.71 6.47
C PRO A 9 4.23 5.15 6.35
N ILE A 10 5.16 6.05 6.07
CA ILE A 10 4.87 7.45 5.76
C ILE A 10 5.37 7.69 4.35
N ILE A 11 4.49 8.09 3.45
CA ILE A 11 4.85 8.25 2.05
C ILE A 11 4.54 9.66 1.57
N PRO A 12 5.27 10.14 0.56
CA PRO A 12 5.08 11.52 0.08
C PRO A 12 3.85 11.65 -0.78
N ALA A 13 3.20 12.81 -0.69
CA ALA A 13 2.06 13.17 -1.53
C ALA A 13 2.23 14.61 -1.99
N ARG A 14 2.02 14.86 -3.28
CA ARG A 14 2.06 16.23 -3.81
C ARG A 14 0.88 17.04 -3.31
N ASP A 15 -0.23 16.38 -3.09
CA ASP A 15 -1.46 16.94 -2.53
C ASP A 15 -2.02 15.90 -1.57
N VAL A 16 -1.91 16.15 -0.29
CA VAL A 16 -2.28 15.17 0.74
C VAL A 16 -3.77 14.82 0.68
N ASP A 17 -4.63 15.81 0.46
CA ASP A 17 -6.08 15.56 0.36
C ASP A 17 -6.39 14.67 -0.84
N ALA A 18 -5.80 14.97 -1.99
CA ALA A 18 -5.99 14.18 -3.20
C ALA A 18 -5.45 12.75 -3.04
N ALA A 19 -4.32 12.60 -2.34
CA ALA A 19 -3.76 11.27 -2.07
C ALA A 19 -4.69 10.44 -1.20
N ALA A 20 -5.18 11.04 -0.11
CA ALA A 20 -6.12 10.34 0.78
C ALA A 20 -7.40 9.95 0.03
N SER A 21 -7.92 10.84 -0.80
CA SER A 21 -9.10 10.57 -1.60
C SER A 21 -8.87 9.43 -2.59
N TRP A 22 -7.68 9.37 -3.19
CA TRP A 22 -7.34 8.29 -4.13
C TRP A 22 -7.40 6.92 -3.42
N TYR A 23 -6.81 6.82 -2.23
CA TYR A 23 -6.83 5.56 -1.47
C TYR A 23 -8.24 5.19 -1.06
N ARG A 24 -9.06 6.16 -0.69
CA ARG A 24 -10.46 5.91 -0.36
C ARG A 24 -11.24 5.41 -1.58
N ASP A 25 -11.10 6.10 -2.70
CA ASP A 25 -11.93 5.84 -3.88
C ASP A 25 -11.46 4.61 -4.65
N GLU A 26 -10.16 4.39 -4.73
CA GLU A 26 -9.60 3.29 -5.51
C GLU A 26 -9.43 2.00 -4.69
N LEU A 27 -9.11 2.11 -3.42
CA LEU A 27 -8.73 0.97 -2.59
C LEU A 27 -9.60 0.78 -1.35
N ALA A 28 -10.68 1.55 -1.22
CA ALA A 28 -11.62 1.46 -0.11
C ALA A 28 -10.99 1.67 1.26
N PHE A 29 -9.97 2.52 1.34
CA PHE A 29 -9.43 2.94 2.63
C PHE A 29 -10.37 3.96 3.28
N GLU A 30 -10.34 4.01 4.59
CA GLU A 30 -11.05 5.03 5.35
C GLU A 30 -10.09 6.18 5.62
N VAL A 31 -10.57 7.42 5.46
CA VAL A 31 -9.78 8.62 5.73
C VAL A 31 -10.01 9.01 7.18
N PHE A 32 -8.96 9.01 7.99
CA PHE A 32 -9.05 9.34 9.41
C PHE A 32 -8.64 10.76 9.72
N HIS A 33 -7.71 11.32 8.93
CA HIS A 33 -7.23 12.66 9.16
C HIS A 33 -6.65 13.21 7.87
N VAL A 34 -6.95 14.46 7.58
CA VAL A 34 -6.37 15.17 6.43
C VAL A 34 -6.16 16.62 6.81
N GLU A 35 -4.93 17.07 6.65
CA GLU A 35 -4.61 18.49 6.64
C GLU A 35 -3.61 18.72 5.52
N ARG A 36 -3.23 19.95 5.27
CA ARG A 36 -2.39 20.27 4.12
C ARG A 36 -1.07 19.49 4.11
N GLU A 37 -0.48 19.29 5.27
CA GLU A 37 0.86 18.73 5.36
C GLU A 37 0.89 17.29 5.86
N TYR A 38 -0.24 16.74 6.28
CA TYR A 38 -0.28 15.41 6.84
C TYR A 38 -1.62 14.74 6.65
N GLY A 39 -1.61 13.43 6.41
CA GLY A 39 -2.84 12.67 6.27
C GLY A 39 -2.69 11.26 6.80
N ILE A 40 -3.82 10.63 7.13
CA ILE A 40 -3.86 9.28 7.66
C ILE A 40 -5.03 8.55 7.01
N VAL A 41 -4.74 7.41 6.39
CA VAL A 41 -5.77 6.51 5.87
C VAL A 41 -5.50 5.10 6.41
N GLY A 42 -6.55 4.29 6.49
CA GLY A 42 -6.42 2.93 6.97
C GLY A 42 -7.48 2.00 6.43
N ARG A 43 -7.14 0.73 6.32
CA ARG A 43 -8.07 -0.33 5.96
C ARG A 43 -7.66 -1.58 6.73
N GLY A 44 -8.59 -2.13 7.54
CA GLY A 44 -8.26 -3.22 8.42
C GLY A 44 -7.15 -2.80 9.39
N GLU A 45 -6.09 -3.57 9.45
CA GLU A 45 -4.96 -3.27 10.31
C GLU A 45 -3.83 -2.56 9.58
N SER A 46 -4.06 -2.15 8.33
CA SER A 46 -3.07 -1.45 7.51
C SER A 46 -3.32 0.04 7.55
N TRP A 47 -2.30 0.80 7.91
CA TRP A 47 -2.35 2.26 8.00
C TRP A 47 -1.28 2.86 7.14
N ILE A 48 -1.59 3.98 6.49
CA ILE A 48 -0.64 4.74 5.69
C ILE A 48 -0.76 6.19 6.10
N HIS A 49 0.38 6.83 6.38
CA HIS A 49 0.44 8.26 6.61
C HIS A 49 1.03 8.93 5.39
N PHE A 50 0.60 10.15 5.12
CA PHE A 50 1.14 10.98 4.04
C PHE A 50 1.78 12.22 4.61
N TRP A 51 2.87 12.65 3.99
CA TRP A 51 3.43 13.97 4.25
C TRP A 51 3.49 14.73 2.93
N GLY A 52 3.35 16.04 3.01
CA GLY A 52 3.41 16.88 1.83
C GLY A 52 3.31 18.36 2.16
N PRO A 53 3.20 19.22 1.14
CA PRO A 53 3.25 18.88 -0.28
C PRO A 53 4.65 18.42 -0.71
N SER A 54 4.71 17.31 -1.41
CA SER A 54 5.97 16.81 -1.98
C SER A 54 6.13 17.39 -3.39
N GLU A 55 7.37 17.66 -3.77
CA GLU A 55 7.69 18.14 -5.12
C GLU A 55 8.15 17.03 -6.06
N ILE A 56 8.13 15.78 -5.58
CA ILE A 56 8.58 14.63 -6.36
C ILE A 56 7.54 14.31 -7.43
N ALA A 57 7.93 14.39 -8.70
CA ALA A 57 7.06 14.00 -9.80
C ALA A 57 6.80 12.49 -9.75
N PRO A 58 5.59 12.02 -10.16
CA PRO A 58 5.27 10.59 -10.07
C PRO A 58 6.25 9.69 -10.78
N GLU A 59 6.77 10.10 -11.95
CA GLU A 59 7.74 9.31 -12.70
C GLU A 59 9.10 9.23 -12.03
N HIS A 60 9.35 10.04 -11.03
CA HIS A 60 10.60 10.04 -10.27
C HIS A 60 10.47 9.43 -8.87
N SER A 61 9.27 8.94 -8.52
CA SER A 61 9.09 8.30 -7.23
C SER A 61 9.86 7.00 -7.16
N ASN A 62 10.54 6.80 -6.05
CA ASN A 62 11.17 5.51 -5.73
C ASN A 62 10.66 4.96 -4.41
N THR A 63 9.53 5.45 -3.95
CA THR A 63 8.89 4.99 -2.72
C THR A 63 8.14 3.68 -2.99
N MET A 64 8.36 2.70 -2.13
CA MET A 64 7.72 1.40 -2.20
C MET A 64 7.19 1.02 -0.82
N ILE A 65 5.97 0.49 -0.78
CA ILE A 65 5.43 -0.10 0.45
C ILE A 65 4.83 -1.46 0.13
N ARG A 66 4.77 -2.32 1.13
CA ARG A 66 4.19 -3.65 1.01
C ARG A 66 3.07 -3.80 2.04
N LEU A 67 1.93 -4.26 1.58
CA LEU A 67 0.76 -4.46 2.43
C LEU A 67 0.34 -5.93 2.35
N GLY A 68 0.32 -6.61 3.48
CA GLY A 68 -0.14 -7.98 3.56
C GLY A 68 -1.66 -8.05 3.56
N VAL A 69 -2.22 -8.94 2.76
CA VAL A 69 -3.67 -9.09 2.63
C VAL A 69 -4.04 -10.57 2.62
N GLN A 70 -5.31 -10.83 2.88
CA GLN A 70 -5.95 -12.12 2.61
C GLN A 70 -7.02 -11.86 1.56
N GLY A 71 -7.21 -12.81 0.62
CA GLY A 71 -8.15 -12.61 -0.47
C GLY A 71 -7.58 -11.78 -1.60
N ILE A 72 -6.31 -12.00 -1.94
CA ILE A 72 -5.63 -11.17 -2.94
C ILE A 72 -6.23 -11.30 -4.34
N ASP A 73 -6.82 -12.44 -4.68
CA ASP A 73 -7.44 -12.61 -6.00
C ASP A 73 -8.61 -11.64 -6.18
N GLU A 74 -9.42 -11.47 -5.14
CA GLU A 74 -10.53 -10.54 -5.16
C GLU A 74 -10.05 -9.09 -5.26
N LEU A 75 -9.01 -8.74 -4.52
CA LEU A 75 -8.42 -7.42 -4.60
C LEU A 75 -7.84 -7.15 -5.98
N TYR A 76 -7.17 -8.14 -6.56
CA TYR A 76 -6.60 -8.01 -7.90
C TYR A 76 -7.68 -7.74 -8.95
N ALA A 77 -8.79 -8.49 -8.89
CA ALA A 77 -9.91 -8.29 -9.81
C ALA A 77 -10.46 -6.86 -9.68
N HIS A 78 -10.59 -6.36 -8.46
CA HIS A 78 -11.04 -4.99 -8.22
C HIS A 78 -10.07 -3.97 -8.85
N CYS A 79 -8.78 -4.15 -8.64
CA CYS A 79 -7.77 -3.23 -9.17
C CYS A 79 -7.70 -3.30 -10.71
N GLN A 80 -7.94 -4.46 -11.29
CA GLN A 80 -8.03 -4.58 -12.75
C GLN A 80 -9.21 -3.78 -13.30
N GLU A 81 -10.37 -3.87 -12.66
CA GLU A 81 -11.55 -3.10 -13.07
C GLU A 81 -11.29 -1.61 -12.97
N ARG A 82 -10.53 -1.17 -11.96
CA ARG A 82 -10.17 0.23 -11.79
C ARG A 82 -9.02 0.66 -12.67
N ASN A 83 -8.40 -0.28 -13.37
CA ASN A 83 -7.28 -0.02 -14.28
C ASN A 83 -6.08 0.62 -13.56
N ILE A 84 -5.78 0.16 -12.36
CA ILE A 84 -4.67 0.70 -11.55
C ILE A 84 -3.54 -0.30 -11.33
N VAL A 85 -3.65 -1.53 -11.85
CA VAL A 85 -2.58 -2.52 -11.71
C VAL A 85 -1.35 -2.07 -12.52
N HIS A 86 -0.18 -2.12 -11.89
CA HIS A 86 1.06 -1.77 -12.58
C HIS A 86 1.31 -2.77 -13.72
N PRO A 87 1.58 -2.29 -14.94
CA PRO A 87 1.69 -3.19 -16.10
C PRO A 87 2.80 -4.22 -16.01
N ASN A 88 3.84 -3.94 -15.23
CA ASN A 88 4.97 -4.85 -15.07
C ASN A 88 4.89 -5.68 -13.79
N ALA A 89 3.78 -5.59 -13.06
CA ALA A 89 3.63 -6.30 -11.79
C ALA A 89 2.24 -6.90 -11.64
N PRO A 90 1.81 -7.76 -12.60
CA PRO A 90 0.53 -8.45 -12.47
C PRO A 90 0.59 -9.49 -11.36
N LEU A 91 -0.57 -10.02 -11.00
CA LEU A 91 -0.67 -11.06 -9.98
C LEU A 91 0.15 -12.28 -10.38
N GLN A 92 1.01 -12.72 -9.47
CA GLN A 92 1.89 -13.86 -9.71
C GLN A 92 2.27 -14.53 -8.39
N ASP A 93 2.64 -15.79 -8.49
CA ASP A 93 3.22 -16.51 -7.36
C ASP A 93 4.73 -16.34 -7.40
N THR A 94 5.32 -15.98 -6.27
CA THR A 94 6.76 -15.82 -6.17
C THR A 94 7.42 -17.16 -5.84
N PRO A 95 8.72 -17.33 -6.17
CA PRO A 95 9.43 -18.57 -5.83
C PRO A 95 9.48 -18.85 -4.33
N TRP A 96 9.32 -17.82 -3.49
CA TRP A 96 9.35 -17.98 -2.02
C TRP A 96 7.96 -18.15 -1.41
N GLY A 97 6.94 -18.40 -2.24
CA GLY A 97 5.63 -18.81 -1.75
C GLY A 97 4.62 -17.70 -1.49
N PHE A 98 4.93 -16.47 -1.87
CA PHE A 98 3.98 -15.36 -1.77
C PHE A 98 3.22 -15.23 -3.08
N ARG A 99 2.00 -14.73 -2.99
CA ARG A 99 1.21 -14.34 -4.14
C ARG A 99 1.09 -12.83 -4.10
N GLU A 100 1.49 -12.14 -5.16
CA GLU A 100 1.56 -10.68 -5.08
C GLU A 100 1.33 -9.97 -6.40
N PHE A 101 0.92 -8.70 -6.32
CA PHE A 101 0.85 -7.78 -7.44
C PHE A 101 1.06 -6.36 -6.91
N SER A 102 1.27 -5.42 -7.84
CA SER A 102 1.50 -4.03 -7.44
C SER A 102 0.57 -3.08 -8.17
N VAL A 103 0.27 -1.98 -7.51
CA VAL A 103 -0.38 -0.83 -8.12
C VAL A 103 0.54 0.39 -7.94
N ARG A 104 0.32 1.41 -8.75
CA ARG A 104 1.01 2.68 -8.59
C ARG A 104 -0.03 3.71 -8.18
N ASP A 105 0.21 4.40 -7.08
CA ASP A 105 -0.74 5.41 -6.63
C ASP A 105 -0.59 6.71 -7.45
N ARG A 106 -1.40 7.72 -7.13
CA ARG A 106 -1.40 8.95 -7.92
C ARG A 106 -0.08 9.72 -7.85
N ASP A 107 0.74 9.45 -6.84
CA ASP A 107 2.05 10.09 -6.68
C ASP A 107 3.20 9.22 -7.21
N GLY A 108 2.87 8.12 -7.87
CA GLY A 108 3.87 7.22 -8.42
C GLY A 108 4.47 6.26 -7.41
N ASN A 109 3.98 6.24 -6.19
CA ASN A 109 4.47 5.31 -5.18
C ASN A 109 4.03 3.89 -5.52
N LEU A 110 4.94 2.94 -5.38
CA LEU A 110 4.63 1.54 -5.67
C LEU A 110 4.05 0.87 -4.44
N VAL A 111 2.83 0.38 -4.58
CA VAL A 111 2.15 -0.33 -3.49
C VAL A 111 2.03 -1.79 -3.90
N THR A 112 2.75 -2.66 -3.21
CA THR A 112 2.73 -4.09 -3.47
C THR A 112 1.85 -4.77 -2.44
N PHE A 113 0.82 -5.46 -2.93
CA PHE A 113 -0.02 -6.31 -2.08
C PHE A 113 0.52 -7.72 -2.15
N PHE A 114 0.59 -8.38 -1.01
CA PHE A 114 1.05 -9.76 -0.97
C PHE A 114 0.19 -10.59 -0.03
N GLU A 115 -0.06 -11.83 -0.43
CA GLU A 115 -0.72 -12.80 0.43
C GLU A 115 0.32 -13.86 0.77
N PRO A 116 0.72 -13.93 2.04
CA PRO A 116 1.71 -14.92 2.45
C PRO A 116 1.05 -16.31 2.58
N PRO A 117 1.86 -17.38 2.61
CA PRO A 117 1.30 -18.69 2.97
C PRO A 117 0.72 -18.65 4.39
N SER A 118 -0.24 -19.52 4.64
CA SER A 118 -0.99 -19.50 5.91
C SER A 118 -0.12 -19.63 7.16
N GLU A 119 1.08 -20.18 7.01
CA GLU A 119 1.99 -20.41 8.14
C GLU A 119 3.13 -19.38 8.19
N TYR A 120 2.98 -18.30 7.43
CA TYR A 120 4.01 -17.27 7.35
C TYR A 120 4.20 -16.55 8.69
N ASP A 121 5.46 -16.38 9.08
CA ASP A 121 5.85 -15.57 10.23
C ASP A 121 6.79 -14.47 9.72
N PRO A 122 6.41 -13.18 9.85
CA PRO A 122 7.23 -12.08 9.37
C PRO A 122 8.59 -11.98 10.05
N ARG A 123 8.77 -12.66 11.17
CA ARG A 123 10.06 -12.70 11.86
C ARG A 123 11.05 -13.64 11.19
N GLY A 124 10.60 -14.40 10.17
CA GLY A 124 11.37 -15.43 9.52
C GLY A 124 11.09 -16.78 10.12
N ASP A 125 11.45 -17.83 9.39
CA ASP A 125 11.25 -19.19 9.85
C ASP A 125 12.42 -19.63 10.71
N ASP A 126 12.14 -19.96 11.94
CA ASP A 126 13.12 -20.44 12.91
C ASP A 126 12.86 -21.85 13.39
N SER A 127 11.93 -22.51 12.74
CA SER A 127 11.52 -23.86 13.12
C SER A 127 12.56 -24.92 12.80
#